data_a61839eda46eb88fed1a1cabbe5ddc08
#
_entry.id   a61839eda46eb88fed1a1cabbe5ddc08
#
_cell.length_a   1.000
_cell.length_b   1.000
_cell.length_c   1.000
_cell.angle_alpha   90.00
_cell.angle_beta   90.00
_cell.angle_gamma   90.00
#
_symmetry.space_group_name_H-M   'P 1'
#
loop_
_entity.id
_entity.type
_entity.pdbx_description
1 polymer ?
#
loop_
_entity_poly.entity_id
_entity_poly.type
_entity_poly.pdbx_seq_one_letter_code
_entity_poly.pdbx_strand_id
1 'polypeptide(L)'
;MINKERIADIYKTIQQEITDGLESLDGAAKFEEELWERPGGGGGRTRIIQNGALIEKGGVNFSAVHGPLPEKVQKAFGVEPQDFFATGVSIVLHPNNPKVPIIHMNIRYFELSNGKYWFGGGIDLTPHYIVSEKAKKFHAGLKEVCDKYDDGFYAKFKKWADDYFFIPHRNETRGIGGVFYDRLHEESTALTKKELFNFSVELGRSFVPLYTEQVQGARDLSYSEEEKDWQLLRRGRYVEFNLVYDAGTKFGLQTNGRIESILMSLPQNAGWFYDYKPKKGSPEEETLDLLKKDIDWLSL
;
A
#
# COMPACT_ATOMS: atom_id res chain seq x y z
N MET A 1 16.52 0.64 24.20
CA MET A 1 15.15 0.52 23.56
C MET A 1 15.14 1.37 22.29
N ILE A 2 14.42 0.94 21.24
CA ILE A 2 14.28 1.75 20.04
C ILE A 2 13.32 2.91 20.30
N ASN A 3 13.75 4.15 19.95
CA ASN A 3 12.94 5.35 20.10
C ASN A 3 12.30 5.77 18.77
N LYS A 4 11.37 6.70 18.81
CA LYS A 4 10.60 7.19 17.68
C LYS A 4 11.45 7.89 16.61
N GLU A 5 12.49 8.61 17.03
CA GLU A 5 13.43 9.29 16.14
C GLU A 5 14.18 8.27 15.28
N ARG A 6 14.69 7.20 15.91
CA ARG A 6 15.38 6.13 15.18
C ARG A 6 14.44 5.37 14.23
N ILE A 7 13.19 5.18 14.62
CA ILE A 7 12.16 4.58 13.73
C ILE A 7 11.97 5.46 12.49
N ALA A 8 11.79 6.77 12.68
CA ALA A 8 11.63 7.71 11.57
C ALA A 8 12.85 7.75 10.64
N ASP A 9 14.07 7.75 11.19
CA ASP A 9 15.31 7.74 10.39
C ASP A 9 15.41 6.49 9.51
N ILE A 10 15.06 5.32 10.06
CA ILE A 10 15.07 4.07 9.29
C ILE A 10 13.96 4.06 8.22
N TYR A 11 12.76 4.55 8.53
CA TYR A 11 11.70 4.66 7.52
C TYR A 11 12.08 5.64 6.39
N LYS A 12 12.76 6.75 6.72
CA LYS A 12 13.30 7.67 5.73
C LYS A 12 14.37 7.00 4.84
N THR A 13 15.20 6.12 5.42
CA THR A 13 16.17 5.31 4.69
C THR A 13 15.47 4.30 3.78
N ILE A 14 14.42 3.62 4.26
CA ILE A 14 13.61 2.69 3.44
C ILE A 14 12.98 3.42 2.25
N GLN A 15 12.47 4.64 2.43
CA GLN A 15 12.00 5.45 1.30
C GLN A 15 13.10 5.62 0.24
N GLN A 16 14.34 5.92 0.66
CA GLN A 16 15.47 6.07 -0.27
C GLN A 16 15.78 4.75 -0.98
N GLU A 17 15.92 3.65 -0.23
CA GLU A 17 16.19 2.32 -0.78
C GLU A 17 15.14 1.93 -1.83
N ILE A 18 13.86 2.21 -1.55
CA ILE A 18 12.75 1.91 -2.46
C ILE A 18 12.79 2.78 -3.71
N THR A 19 13.00 4.09 -3.58
CA THR A 19 13.04 4.98 -4.75
C THR A 19 14.23 4.66 -5.66
N ASP A 20 15.41 4.36 -5.11
CA ASP A 20 16.57 3.95 -5.87
C ASP A 20 16.33 2.63 -6.63
N GLY A 21 15.70 1.66 -5.97
CA GLY A 21 15.31 0.40 -6.59
C GLY A 21 14.27 0.56 -7.70
N LEU A 22 13.27 1.41 -7.51
CA LEU A 22 12.24 1.70 -8.50
C LEU A 22 12.77 2.48 -9.71
N GLU A 23 13.66 3.44 -9.50
CA GLU A 23 14.34 4.14 -10.59
C GLU A 23 15.17 3.19 -11.45
N SER A 24 15.89 2.26 -10.79
CA SER A 24 16.63 1.22 -11.49
C SER A 24 15.71 0.27 -12.25
N LEU A 25 14.56 -0.06 -11.69
CA LEU A 25 13.56 -0.93 -12.33
C LEU A 25 12.85 -0.22 -13.49
N ASP A 26 12.51 1.06 -13.37
CA ASP A 26 11.90 1.85 -14.44
C ASP A 26 12.86 2.05 -15.61
N GLY A 27 14.10 2.48 -15.32
CA GLY A 27 15.19 2.64 -16.28
C GLY A 27 15.17 3.95 -17.08
N ALA A 28 14.13 4.79 -16.97
CA ALA A 28 13.98 6.02 -17.73
C ALA A 28 13.70 7.25 -16.84
N ALA A 29 12.66 7.19 -16.01
CA ALA A 29 12.27 8.31 -15.17
C ALA A 29 12.98 8.31 -13.81
N LYS A 30 12.98 9.49 -13.18
CA LYS A 30 13.51 9.73 -11.85
C LYS A 30 12.43 10.30 -10.95
N PHE A 31 12.57 10.07 -9.64
CA PHE A 31 11.68 10.68 -8.66
C PHE A 31 12.00 12.17 -8.49
N GLU A 32 10.98 13.00 -8.59
CA GLU A 32 11.02 14.38 -8.14
C GLU A 32 10.75 14.44 -6.64
N GLU A 33 11.56 15.19 -5.90
CA GLU A 33 11.46 15.30 -4.45
C GLU A 33 10.86 16.65 -4.04
N GLU A 34 9.93 16.62 -3.09
CA GLU A 34 9.39 17.78 -2.43
C GLU A 34 9.44 17.60 -0.90
N LEU A 35 10.11 18.52 -0.22
CA LEU A 35 10.11 18.63 1.23
C LEU A 35 8.97 19.53 1.68
N TRP A 36 8.29 19.14 2.74
CA TRP A 36 7.21 19.94 3.31
C TRP A 36 7.22 19.92 4.84
N GLU A 37 6.74 21.00 5.43
CA GLU A 37 6.56 21.15 6.87
C GLU A 37 5.08 21.15 7.22
N ARG A 38 4.75 20.62 8.40
CA ARG A 38 3.40 20.63 8.95
C ARG A 38 3.26 21.76 9.96
N PRO A 39 2.24 22.64 9.85
CA PRO A 39 2.03 23.75 10.80
C PRO A 39 1.85 23.32 12.27
N GLY A 40 1.65 22.09 12.59
CA GLY A 40 1.53 21.56 13.94
C GLY A 40 2.77 20.85 14.48
N GLY A 41 3.83 20.77 13.65
CA GLY A 41 5.11 20.14 13.98
C GLY A 41 5.43 18.92 13.10
N GLY A 42 6.71 18.84 12.76
CA GLY A 42 7.23 17.83 11.83
C GLY A 42 6.96 18.16 10.36
N GLY A 43 7.07 17.16 9.50
CA GLY A 43 6.93 17.33 8.06
C GLY A 43 7.10 16.01 7.32
N GLY A 44 7.49 16.10 6.05
CA GLY A 44 7.72 14.92 5.24
C GLY A 44 8.53 15.19 4.00
N ARG A 45 8.76 14.09 3.29
CA ARG A 45 9.45 14.04 2.00
C ARG A 45 8.59 13.24 1.03
N THR A 46 7.97 13.96 0.08
CA THR A 46 7.20 13.38 -1.01
C THR A 46 8.12 13.14 -2.19
N ARG A 47 8.06 11.96 -2.79
CA ARG A 47 8.75 11.63 -4.02
C ARG A 47 7.76 11.11 -5.04
N ILE A 48 7.70 11.74 -6.19
CA ILE A 48 6.76 11.42 -7.27
C ILE A 48 7.53 11.05 -8.53
N ILE A 49 7.15 9.95 -9.16
CA ILE A 49 7.63 9.55 -10.48
C ILE A 49 6.45 9.60 -11.46
N GLN A 50 6.67 10.16 -12.64
CA GLN A 50 5.68 10.28 -13.69
C GLN A 50 6.30 10.03 -15.06
N ASN A 51 5.49 9.53 -16.00
CA ASN A 51 5.88 9.34 -17.39
C ASN A 51 7.14 8.47 -17.56
N GLY A 52 7.35 7.49 -16.68
CA GLY A 52 8.43 6.53 -16.77
C GLY A 52 8.19 5.48 -17.85
N ALA A 53 9.19 4.65 -18.12
CA ALA A 53 9.04 3.55 -19.06
C ALA A 53 8.13 2.44 -18.49
N LEU A 54 8.23 2.16 -17.21
CA LEU A 54 7.42 1.21 -16.47
C LEU A 54 6.26 1.89 -15.72
N ILE A 55 6.57 2.96 -14.99
CA ILE A 55 5.67 3.62 -14.06
C ILE A 55 5.05 4.85 -14.72
N GLU A 56 3.76 4.79 -15.04
CA GLU A 56 3.00 5.94 -15.57
C GLU A 56 2.89 7.05 -14.53
N LYS A 57 2.52 6.69 -13.31
CA LYS A 57 2.48 7.57 -12.15
C LYS A 57 2.68 6.79 -10.87
N GLY A 58 3.48 7.30 -9.97
CA GLY A 58 3.64 6.71 -8.64
C GLY A 58 4.19 7.71 -7.64
N GLY A 59 4.06 7.36 -6.37
CA GLY A 59 4.60 8.15 -5.28
C GLY A 59 5.10 7.30 -4.14
N VAL A 60 6.17 7.76 -3.51
CA VAL A 60 6.75 7.19 -2.29
C VAL A 60 6.88 8.32 -1.27
N ASN A 61 5.95 8.37 -0.34
CA ASN A 61 5.86 9.43 0.66
C ASN A 61 6.42 8.97 2.00
N PHE A 62 7.30 9.78 2.57
CA PHE A 62 7.71 9.67 3.97
C PHE A 62 7.14 10.83 4.77
N SER A 63 6.72 10.57 6.01
CA SER A 63 6.33 11.61 6.97
C SER A 63 6.82 11.31 8.36
N ALA A 64 7.13 12.36 9.13
CA ALA A 64 7.37 12.32 10.57
C ALA A 64 6.72 13.57 11.17
N VAL A 65 5.57 13.41 11.78
CA VAL A 65 4.73 14.50 12.29
C VAL A 65 4.42 14.32 13.77
N HIS A 66 4.26 15.42 14.47
CA HIS A 66 3.99 15.43 15.91
C HIS A 66 3.16 16.65 16.31
N GLY A 67 2.74 16.71 17.56
CA GLY A 67 2.02 17.82 18.15
C GLY A 67 0.76 17.40 18.87
N PRO A 68 -0.14 18.32 19.22
CA PRO A 68 -1.41 17.98 19.86
C PRO A 68 -2.26 17.04 19.00
N LEU A 69 -2.78 15.98 19.64
CA LEU A 69 -3.67 15.02 18.98
C LEU A 69 -4.97 15.74 18.60
N PRO A 70 -5.41 15.68 17.32
CA PRO A 70 -6.66 16.30 16.91
C PRO A 70 -7.87 15.76 17.68
N GLU A 71 -8.82 16.63 18.05
CA GLU A 71 -9.98 16.26 18.88
C GLU A 71 -10.80 15.08 18.30
N LYS A 72 -10.98 15.05 16.96
CA LYS A 72 -11.63 13.91 16.28
C LYS A 72 -10.92 12.59 16.54
N VAL A 73 -9.59 12.62 16.58
CA VAL A 73 -8.75 11.43 16.83
C VAL A 73 -8.80 11.05 18.30
N GLN A 74 -8.78 12.02 19.22
CA GLN A 74 -8.98 11.78 20.66
C GLN A 74 -10.29 11.03 20.89
N LYS A 75 -11.40 11.50 20.30
CA LYS A 75 -12.71 10.86 20.39
C LYS A 75 -12.72 9.45 19.81
N ALA A 76 -12.10 9.26 18.64
CA ALA A 76 -12.03 7.95 17.98
C ALA A 76 -11.19 6.92 18.75
N PHE A 77 -10.16 7.37 19.46
CA PHE A 77 -9.31 6.52 20.29
C PHE A 77 -9.78 6.40 21.75
N GLY A 78 -10.74 7.22 22.18
CA GLY A 78 -11.20 7.27 23.56
C GLY A 78 -10.10 7.71 24.55
N VAL A 79 -9.29 8.70 24.14
CA VAL A 79 -8.16 9.19 24.93
C VAL A 79 -8.32 10.67 25.29
N GLU A 80 -7.77 11.05 26.43
CA GLU A 80 -7.68 12.46 26.84
C GLU A 80 -6.74 13.26 25.94
N PRO A 81 -6.87 14.61 25.93
CA PRO A 81 -5.97 15.49 25.19
C PRO A 81 -4.50 15.23 25.53
N GLN A 82 -3.71 14.96 24.50
CA GLN A 82 -2.28 14.67 24.62
C GLN A 82 -1.56 14.84 23.30
N ASP A 83 -0.25 14.81 23.31
CA ASP A 83 0.57 14.88 22.11
C ASP A 83 0.73 13.50 21.48
N PHE A 84 0.99 13.51 20.16
CA PHE A 84 1.30 12.33 19.37
C PHE A 84 2.57 12.50 18.56
N PHE A 85 3.13 11.39 18.14
CA PHE A 85 4.11 11.27 17.08
C PHE A 85 3.67 10.19 16.09
N ALA A 86 3.77 10.49 14.81
CA ALA A 86 3.46 9.53 13.75
C ALA A 86 4.51 9.60 12.66
N THR A 87 4.99 8.46 12.19
CA THR A 87 5.91 8.35 11.06
C THR A 87 5.57 7.15 10.20
N GLY A 88 5.87 7.25 8.92
CA GLY A 88 5.60 6.15 7.99
C GLY A 88 6.09 6.42 6.58
N VAL A 89 6.03 5.35 5.78
CA VAL A 89 6.20 5.37 4.33
C VAL A 89 4.93 4.87 3.68
N SER A 90 4.43 5.58 2.67
CA SER A 90 3.25 5.21 1.90
C SER A 90 3.56 5.25 0.40
N ILE A 91 3.17 4.20 -0.32
CA ILE A 91 3.55 3.99 -1.71
C ILE A 91 2.33 3.54 -2.51
N VAL A 92 2.17 4.12 -3.71
CA VAL A 92 1.31 3.55 -4.75
C VAL A 92 1.99 3.73 -6.10
N LEU A 93 2.01 2.67 -6.90
CA LEU A 93 2.54 2.70 -8.27
C LEU A 93 1.49 2.25 -9.27
N HIS A 94 1.28 3.06 -10.30
CA HIS A 94 0.41 2.77 -11.44
C HIS A 94 1.27 2.55 -12.69
N PRO A 95 1.34 1.31 -13.22
CA PRO A 95 2.20 0.98 -14.35
C PRO A 95 1.58 1.37 -15.69
N ASN A 96 2.43 1.60 -16.71
CA ASN A 96 1.97 1.85 -18.08
C ASN A 96 1.27 0.63 -18.70
N ASN A 97 1.91 -0.54 -18.58
CA ASN A 97 1.46 -1.76 -19.22
C ASN A 97 0.34 -2.43 -18.43
N PRO A 98 -0.82 -2.76 -19.03
CA PRO A 98 -1.91 -3.45 -18.37
C PRO A 98 -1.56 -4.86 -17.83
N LYS A 99 -0.47 -5.47 -18.31
CA LYS A 99 0.02 -6.76 -17.80
C LYS A 99 0.83 -6.63 -16.50
N VAL A 100 1.18 -5.41 -16.08
CA VAL A 100 1.87 -5.13 -14.83
C VAL A 100 0.85 -4.67 -13.78
N PRO A 101 0.91 -5.15 -12.54
CA PRO A 101 -0.06 -4.78 -11.50
C PRO A 101 0.21 -3.40 -10.90
N ILE A 102 -0.84 -2.77 -10.36
CA ILE A 102 -0.72 -1.72 -9.36
C ILE A 102 -0.23 -2.37 -8.06
N ILE A 103 0.62 -1.68 -7.32
CA ILE A 103 1.06 -2.09 -5.99
C ILE A 103 0.94 -0.93 -5.00
N HIS A 104 0.49 -1.25 -3.79
CA HIS A 104 0.42 -0.34 -2.67
C HIS A 104 1.20 -0.91 -1.49
N MET A 105 1.85 -0.04 -0.71
CA MET A 105 2.39 -0.38 0.59
C MET A 105 2.26 0.80 1.54
N ASN A 106 2.03 0.50 2.81
CA ASN A 106 2.15 1.44 3.91
C ASN A 106 2.84 0.75 5.08
N ILE A 107 3.84 1.39 5.66
CA ILE A 107 4.40 1.04 6.97
C ILE A 107 4.36 2.28 7.84
N ARG A 108 3.87 2.15 9.07
CA ARG A 108 3.67 3.29 9.97
C ARG A 108 3.93 2.94 11.43
N TYR A 109 4.35 3.93 12.17
CA TYR A 109 4.47 3.91 13.62
C TYR A 109 3.71 5.09 14.20
N PHE A 110 3.00 4.86 15.30
CA PHE A 110 2.26 5.88 16.05
C PHE A 110 2.58 5.75 17.51
N GLU A 111 2.78 6.89 18.20
CA GLU A 111 3.08 6.94 19.63
C GLU A 111 2.36 8.13 20.27
N LEU A 112 1.78 7.92 21.44
CA LEU A 112 1.17 8.94 22.29
C LEU A 112 2.13 9.37 23.38
N SER A 113 1.98 10.59 23.90
CA SER A 113 2.84 11.12 24.97
C SER A 113 2.76 10.34 26.29
N ASN A 114 1.72 9.54 26.47
CA ASN A 114 1.59 8.63 27.63
C ASN A 114 2.36 7.29 27.45
N GLY A 115 3.15 7.15 26.40
CA GLY A 115 3.96 5.97 26.11
C GLY A 115 3.24 4.86 25.35
N LYS A 116 1.94 4.94 25.10
CA LYS A 116 1.23 3.99 24.23
C LYS A 116 1.68 4.15 22.79
N TYR A 117 1.98 3.04 22.12
CA TYR A 117 2.41 3.04 20.74
C TYR A 117 1.84 1.83 19.99
N TRP A 118 1.88 1.89 18.66
CA TRP A 118 1.61 0.73 17.80
C TRP A 118 2.24 0.89 16.43
N PHE A 119 2.47 -0.24 15.79
CA PHE A 119 2.79 -0.35 14.38
C PHE A 119 1.53 -0.67 13.59
N GLY A 120 1.49 -0.19 12.36
CA GLY A 120 0.47 -0.53 11.37
C GLY A 120 1.08 -0.54 9.98
N GLY A 121 0.42 -1.20 9.06
CA GLY A 121 0.91 -1.26 7.70
C GLY A 121 0.19 -2.29 6.86
N GLY A 122 0.72 -2.48 5.68
CA GLY A 122 0.26 -3.48 4.74
C GLY A 122 0.88 -3.29 3.38
N ILE A 123 0.81 -4.32 2.59
CA ILE A 123 1.20 -4.35 1.19
C ILE A 123 0.17 -5.18 0.45
N ASP A 124 -0.38 -4.64 -0.65
CA ASP A 124 -1.32 -5.34 -1.50
C ASP A 124 -1.07 -5.11 -2.97
N LEU A 125 -1.48 -6.08 -3.78
CA LEU A 125 -1.29 -6.09 -5.21
C LEU A 125 -2.63 -6.04 -5.94
N THR A 126 -2.75 -5.15 -6.94
CA THR A 126 -3.94 -4.99 -7.77
C THR A 126 -3.58 -5.26 -9.24
N PRO A 127 -3.54 -6.52 -9.68
CA PRO A 127 -3.35 -6.85 -11.07
C PRO A 127 -4.60 -6.50 -11.89
N HIS A 128 -4.38 -6.04 -13.13
CA HIS A 128 -5.47 -5.87 -14.09
C HIS A 128 -5.83 -7.20 -14.74
N TYR A 129 -4.86 -8.10 -14.88
CA TYR A 129 -5.01 -9.50 -15.25
C TYR A 129 -4.35 -10.36 -14.17
N ILE A 130 -5.10 -11.27 -13.57
CA ILE A 130 -4.58 -12.15 -12.53
C ILE A 130 -3.89 -13.35 -13.19
N VAL A 131 -2.60 -13.51 -12.87
CA VAL A 131 -1.82 -14.69 -13.20
C VAL A 131 -1.54 -15.44 -11.92
N SER A 132 -2.17 -16.62 -11.73
CA SER A 132 -2.13 -17.39 -10.47
C SER A 132 -0.71 -17.65 -9.98
N GLU A 133 0.22 -18.01 -10.85
CA GLU A 133 1.63 -18.24 -10.49
C GLU A 133 2.30 -16.98 -9.93
N LYS A 134 2.02 -15.80 -10.49
CA LYS A 134 2.53 -14.52 -9.97
C LYS A 134 1.88 -14.14 -8.64
N ALA A 135 0.57 -14.37 -8.51
CA ALA A 135 -0.14 -14.18 -7.24
C ALA A 135 0.44 -15.08 -6.14
N LYS A 136 0.67 -16.35 -6.45
CA LYS A 136 1.32 -17.32 -5.55
C LYS A 136 2.68 -16.85 -5.08
N LYS A 137 3.56 -16.41 -5.99
CA LYS A 137 4.89 -15.89 -5.65
C LYS A 137 4.83 -14.66 -4.75
N PHE A 138 3.91 -13.73 -5.03
CA PHE A 138 3.71 -12.55 -4.19
C PHE A 138 3.31 -12.93 -2.77
N HIS A 139 2.31 -13.79 -2.62
CA HIS A 139 1.84 -14.26 -1.32
C HIS A 139 2.87 -15.13 -0.59
N ALA A 140 3.65 -15.95 -1.31
CA ALA A 140 4.74 -16.73 -0.73
C ALA A 140 5.83 -15.84 -0.13
N GLY A 141 6.24 -14.79 -0.85
CA GLY A 141 7.21 -13.83 -0.33
C GLY A 141 6.71 -13.04 0.89
N LEU A 142 5.41 -12.68 0.92
CA LEU A 142 4.81 -12.05 2.11
C LEU A 142 4.75 -13.03 3.29
N LYS A 143 4.41 -14.29 3.02
CA LYS A 143 4.41 -15.32 4.06
C LYS A 143 5.81 -15.54 4.64
N GLU A 144 6.84 -15.57 3.80
CA GLU A 144 8.23 -15.68 4.26
C GLU A 144 8.62 -14.54 5.21
N VAL A 145 8.21 -13.29 4.92
CA VAL A 145 8.46 -12.16 5.83
C VAL A 145 7.71 -12.33 7.15
N CYS A 146 6.44 -12.74 7.12
CA CYS A 146 5.61 -12.92 8.31
C CYS A 146 6.13 -14.03 9.22
N ASP A 147 6.44 -15.19 8.65
CA ASP A 147 6.85 -16.40 9.38
C ASP A 147 8.18 -16.25 10.15
N LYS A 148 9.04 -15.28 9.78
CA LYS A 148 10.24 -14.94 10.55
C LYS A 148 9.93 -14.39 11.96
N TYR A 149 8.71 -13.91 12.17
CA TYR A 149 8.28 -13.25 13.41
C TYR A 149 7.18 -14.02 14.14
N ASP A 150 6.19 -14.52 13.40
CA ASP A 150 5.09 -15.31 13.94
C ASP A 150 4.41 -16.11 12.83
N ASP A 151 4.30 -17.42 12.98
CA ASP A 151 3.71 -18.33 12.00
C ASP A 151 2.22 -18.04 11.72
N GLY A 152 1.53 -17.36 12.63
CA GLY A 152 0.13 -16.92 12.46
C GLY A 152 -0.04 -15.58 11.76
N PHE A 153 1.02 -14.78 11.62
CA PHE A 153 0.91 -13.42 11.06
C PHE A 153 0.38 -13.41 9.64
N TYR A 154 0.92 -14.26 8.77
CA TYR A 154 0.47 -14.28 7.38
C TYR A 154 -1.04 -14.58 7.28
N ALA A 155 -1.52 -15.63 7.89
CA ALA A 155 -2.92 -16.01 7.83
C ALA A 155 -3.84 -14.90 8.39
N LYS A 156 -3.48 -14.35 9.55
CA LYS A 156 -4.22 -13.25 10.21
C LYS A 156 -4.23 -11.98 9.35
N PHE A 157 -3.08 -11.56 8.85
CA PHE A 157 -2.95 -10.30 8.11
C PHE A 157 -3.46 -10.41 6.67
N LYS A 158 -3.36 -11.58 6.05
CA LYS A 158 -3.97 -11.87 4.76
C LYS A 158 -5.50 -11.79 4.85
N LYS A 159 -6.10 -12.44 5.83
CA LYS A 159 -7.55 -12.36 6.07
C LYS A 159 -8.00 -10.91 6.30
N TRP A 160 -7.23 -10.15 7.07
CA TRP A 160 -7.53 -8.73 7.30
C TRP A 160 -7.42 -7.91 6.01
N ALA A 161 -6.41 -8.16 5.16
CA ALA A 161 -6.28 -7.52 3.86
C ALA A 161 -7.47 -7.81 2.94
N ASP A 162 -7.92 -9.07 2.87
CA ASP A 162 -9.09 -9.46 2.07
C ASP A 162 -10.36 -8.71 2.51
N ASP A 163 -10.55 -8.55 3.82
CA ASP A 163 -11.70 -7.82 4.34
C ASP A 163 -11.58 -6.31 4.14
N TYR A 164 -10.37 -5.75 4.32
CA TYR A 164 -10.13 -4.32 4.20
C TYR A 164 -10.24 -3.83 2.76
N PHE A 165 -9.64 -4.54 1.80
CA PHE A 165 -9.61 -4.13 0.39
C PHE A 165 -10.81 -4.59 -0.43
N PHE A 166 -11.89 -5.03 0.21
CA PHE A 166 -13.14 -5.39 -0.44
C PHE A 166 -13.95 -4.14 -0.83
N ILE A 167 -14.56 -4.17 -2.01
CA ILE A 167 -15.42 -3.11 -2.57
C ILE A 167 -16.88 -3.58 -2.48
N PRO A 168 -17.63 -3.25 -1.41
CA PRO A 168 -18.96 -3.82 -1.16
C PRO A 168 -19.96 -3.58 -2.28
N HIS A 169 -20.03 -2.38 -2.84
CA HIS A 169 -20.97 -2.03 -3.91
C HIS A 169 -20.64 -2.69 -5.26
N ARG A 170 -19.47 -3.28 -5.42
CA ARG A 170 -19.07 -4.08 -6.57
C ARG A 170 -19.09 -5.58 -6.29
N ASN A 171 -19.14 -5.97 -5.02
CA ASN A 171 -19.00 -7.35 -4.57
C ASN A 171 -17.70 -8.02 -5.08
N GLU A 172 -16.61 -7.27 -5.10
CA GLU A 172 -15.29 -7.72 -5.53
C GLU A 172 -14.18 -7.17 -4.63
N THR A 173 -13.02 -7.80 -4.60
CA THR A 173 -11.83 -7.26 -3.97
C THR A 173 -11.13 -6.27 -4.92
N ARG A 174 -10.40 -5.29 -4.36
CA ARG A 174 -9.63 -4.32 -5.14
C ARG A 174 -8.57 -4.99 -6.02
N GLY A 175 -7.96 -6.07 -5.50
CA GLY A 175 -6.94 -6.88 -6.14
C GLY A 175 -6.86 -8.26 -5.49
N ILE A 176 -5.69 -8.86 -5.49
CA ILE A 176 -5.45 -10.18 -4.89
C ILE A 176 -5.15 -10.11 -3.38
N GLY A 177 -5.29 -8.94 -2.75
CA GLY A 177 -4.92 -8.73 -1.36
C GLY A 177 -3.41 -8.72 -1.14
N GLY A 178 -3.00 -9.20 -0.02
CA GLY A 178 -1.64 -9.23 0.49
C GLY A 178 -1.66 -9.39 2.00
N VAL A 179 -1.05 -8.46 2.75
CA VAL A 179 -1.12 -8.41 4.21
C VAL A 179 -1.52 -7.01 4.67
N PHE A 180 -2.34 -6.95 5.73
CA PHE A 180 -2.73 -5.71 6.38
C PHE A 180 -2.75 -5.91 7.89
N TYR A 181 -2.16 -4.96 8.64
CA TYR A 181 -2.15 -4.97 10.09
C TYR A 181 -2.26 -3.56 10.65
N ASP A 182 -2.87 -3.45 11.81
CA ASP A 182 -2.97 -2.20 12.56
C ASP A 182 -2.93 -2.46 14.07
N ARG A 183 -2.58 -1.44 14.85
CA ARG A 183 -2.49 -1.51 16.30
C ARG A 183 -1.66 -2.70 16.82
N LEU A 184 -0.58 -3.00 16.12
CA LEU A 184 0.34 -4.07 16.51
C LEU A 184 1.30 -3.53 17.58
N HIS A 185 1.24 -4.07 18.79
CA HIS A 185 2.05 -3.69 19.94
C HIS A 185 2.33 -4.91 20.85
N GLU A 186 3.22 -4.77 21.81
CA GLU A 186 3.68 -5.88 22.67
C GLU A 186 2.54 -6.62 23.40
N GLU A 187 1.48 -5.91 23.80
CA GLU A 187 0.32 -6.54 24.47
C GLU A 187 -0.58 -7.32 23.48
N SER A 188 -0.44 -7.08 22.16
CA SER A 188 -1.24 -7.76 21.14
C SER A 188 -0.53 -8.98 20.52
N THR A 189 0.74 -9.20 20.89
CA THR A 189 1.59 -10.28 20.36
C THR A 189 2.57 -10.74 21.46
N ALA A 190 3.33 -11.80 21.17
CA ALA A 190 4.45 -12.22 22.03
C ALA A 190 5.76 -11.49 21.71
N LEU A 191 5.75 -10.54 20.77
CA LEU A 191 6.93 -9.86 20.24
C LEU A 191 7.20 -8.55 20.99
N THR A 192 8.48 -8.24 21.18
CA THR A 192 8.95 -6.96 21.72
C THR A 192 8.79 -5.82 20.71
N LYS A 193 8.79 -4.56 21.18
CA LYS A 193 8.80 -3.36 20.31
C LYS A 193 9.87 -3.42 19.22
N LYS A 194 11.06 -3.96 19.54
CA LYS A 194 12.16 -4.10 18.60
C LYS A 194 11.84 -5.12 17.49
N GLU A 195 11.26 -6.24 17.85
CA GLU A 195 10.88 -7.29 16.88
C GLU A 195 9.74 -6.81 15.98
N LEU A 196 8.73 -6.13 16.52
CA LEU A 196 7.66 -5.49 15.75
C LEU A 196 8.19 -4.43 14.78
N PHE A 197 9.16 -3.64 15.22
CA PHE A 197 9.86 -2.70 14.36
C PHE A 197 10.63 -3.41 13.25
N ASN A 198 11.37 -4.46 13.57
CA ASN A 198 12.12 -5.23 12.58
C ASN A 198 11.19 -5.88 11.56
N PHE A 199 10.03 -6.42 11.97
CA PHE A 199 8.99 -6.90 11.07
C PHE A 199 8.53 -5.80 10.09
N SER A 200 8.24 -4.60 10.60
CA SER A 200 7.84 -3.47 9.76
C SER A 200 8.94 -3.05 8.77
N VAL A 201 10.20 -3.08 9.18
CA VAL A 201 11.37 -2.80 8.33
C VAL A 201 11.53 -3.85 7.23
N GLU A 202 11.45 -5.13 7.58
CA GLU A 202 11.57 -6.21 6.59
C GLU A 202 10.41 -6.20 5.60
N LEU A 203 9.19 -5.94 6.05
CA LEU A 203 8.05 -5.75 5.15
C LEU A 203 8.29 -4.57 4.20
N GLY A 204 8.79 -3.44 4.70
CA GLY A 204 9.14 -2.29 3.87
C GLY A 204 10.19 -2.63 2.81
N ARG A 205 11.24 -3.35 3.18
CA ARG A 205 12.32 -3.75 2.27
C ARG A 205 11.94 -4.86 1.30
N SER A 206 10.91 -5.62 1.58
CA SER A 206 10.39 -6.64 0.65
C SER A 206 9.68 -6.03 -0.57
N PHE A 207 9.33 -4.74 -0.54
CA PHE A 207 8.54 -4.06 -1.58
C PHE A 207 9.18 -4.16 -2.97
N VAL A 208 10.44 -3.72 -3.12
CA VAL A 208 11.12 -3.71 -4.43
C VAL A 208 11.33 -5.13 -4.97
N PRO A 209 11.86 -6.10 -4.20
CA PRO A 209 11.98 -7.47 -4.66
C PRO A 209 10.65 -8.09 -5.11
N LEU A 210 9.59 -7.95 -4.31
CA LEU A 210 8.27 -8.48 -4.64
C LEU A 210 7.69 -7.83 -5.90
N TYR A 211 7.83 -6.50 -6.06
CA TYR A 211 7.35 -5.83 -7.26
C TYR A 211 8.17 -6.18 -8.50
N THR A 212 9.49 -6.31 -8.37
CA THR A 212 10.36 -6.74 -9.46
C THR A 212 9.93 -8.09 -10.03
N GLU A 213 9.60 -9.06 -9.18
CA GLU A 213 9.09 -10.37 -9.61
C GLU A 213 7.76 -10.24 -10.40
N GLN A 214 6.90 -9.28 -10.04
CA GLN A 214 5.65 -9.04 -10.76
C GLN A 214 5.87 -8.38 -12.12
N VAL A 215 6.86 -7.52 -12.23
CA VAL A 215 7.22 -6.77 -13.45
C VAL A 215 7.94 -7.66 -14.46
N GLN A 216 8.79 -8.59 -13.98
CA GLN A 216 9.57 -9.48 -14.84
C GLN A 216 8.70 -10.25 -15.84
N GLY A 217 9.08 -10.20 -17.12
CA GLY A 217 8.36 -10.87 -18.22
C GLY A 217 6.99 -10.28 -18.56
N ALA A 218 6.56 -9.19 -17.87
CA ALA A 218 5.28 -8.54 -18.13
C ALA A 218 5.42 -7.15 -18.76
N ARG A 219 6.46 -6.39 -18.36
CA ARG A 219 6.62 -4.98 -18.73
C ARG A 219 6.75 -4.74 -20.24
N ASP A 220 7.34 -5.69 -20.96
CA ASP A 220 7.63 -5.57 -22.40
C ASP A 220 6.62 -6.33 -23.27
N LEU A 221 5.59 -6.94 -22.70
CA LEU A 221 4.53 -7.59 -23.43
C LEU A 221 3.72 -6.55 -24.21
N SER A 222 3.40 -6.87 -25.46
CA SER A 222 2.44 -6.09 -26.24
C SER A 222 1.05 -6.17 -25.64
N TYR A 223 0.26 -5.14 -25.86
CA TYR A 223 -1.14 -5.08 -25.44
C TYR A 223 -2.00 -4.34 -26.47
N SER A 224 -3.28 -4.65 -26.50
CA SER A 224 -4.27 -4.01 -27.36
C SER A 224 -4.93 -2.80 -26.69
N GLU A 225 -5.71 -2.03 -27.47
CA GLU A 225 -6.53 -0.94 -26.93
C GLU A 225 -7.61 -1.47 -25.97
N GLU A 226 -8.19 -2.64 -26.25
CA GLU A 226 -9.17 -3.28 -25.36
C GLU A 226 -8.55 -3.61 -23.99
N GLU A 227 -7.30 -4.09 -23.98
CA GLU A 227 -6.58 -4.34 -22.73
C GLU A 227 -6.24 -3.05 -21.99
N LYS A 228 -6.00 -1.96 -22.72
CA LYS A 228 -5.83 -0.63 -22.11
C LYS A 228 -7.13 -0.10 -21.52
N ASP A 229 -8.25 -0.25 -22.21
CA ASP A 229 -9.58 0.10 -21.71
C ASP A 229 -9.93 -0.71 -20.45
N TRP A 230 -9.60 -1.99 -20.43
CA TRP A 230 -9.72 -2.83 -19.24
C TRP A 230 -8.87 -2.31 -18.09
N GLN A 231 -7.63 -1.93 -18.32
CA GLN A 231 -6.79 -1.29 -17.31
C GLN A 231 -7.46 -0.03 -16.73
N LEU A 232 -8.01 0.84 -17.59
CA LEU A 232 -8.70 2.06 -17.15
C LEU A 232 -9.94 1.73 -16.31
N LEU A 233 -10.71 0.71 -16.68
CA LEU A 233 -11.85 0.24 -15.90
C LEU A 233 -11.41 -0.25 -14.51
N ARG A 234 -10.36 -1.08 -14.43
CA ARG A 234 -9.83 -1.60 -13.16
C ARG A 234 -9.28 -0.47 -12.28
N ARG A 235 -8.64 0.54 -12.90
CA ARG A 235 -8.24 1.76 -12.20
C ARG A 235 -9.44 2.53 -11.66
N GLY A 236 -10.56 2.54 -12.36
CA GLY A 236 -11.82 3.10 -11.85
C GLY A 236 -12.25 2.42 -10.54
N ARG A 237 -12.17 1.07 -10.44
CA ARG A 237 -12.45 0.32 -9.20
C ARG A 237 -11.46 0.68 -8.09
N TYR A 238 -10.19 0.83 -8.42
CA TYR A 238 -9.17 1.29 -7.48
C TYR A 238 -9.49 2.69 -6.90
N VAL A 239 -9.90 3.63 -7.75
CA VAL A 239 -10.33 4.99 -7.34
C VAL A 239 -11.58 4.92 -6.46
N GLU A 240 -12.58 4.11 -6.82
CA GLU A 240 -13.78 3.91 -6.00
C GLU A 240 -13.41 3.46 -4.58
N PHE A 241 -12.53 2.45 -4.45
CA PHE A 241 -12.08 2.01 -3.15
C PHE A 241 -11.40 3.14 -2.37
N ASN A 242 -10.41 3.80 -2.96
CA ASN A 242 -9.61 4.82 -2.28
C ASN A 242 -10.46 6.01 -1.80
N LEU A 243 -11.39 6.50 -2.62
CA LEU A 243 -12.20 7.67 -2.25
C LEU A 243 -13.38 7.31 -1.32
N VAL A 244 -13.96 6.12 -1.46
CA VAL A 244 -15.19 5.75 -0.74
C VAL A 244 -14.91 4.94 0.53
N TYR A 245 -13.91 4.05 0.51
CA TYR A 245 -13.71 3.08 1.60
C TYR A 245 -12.39 3.23 2.34
N ASP A 246 -11.31 3.68 1.68
CA ASP A 246 -10.01 3.75 2.34
C ASP A 246 -10.01 4.67 3.57
N ALA A 247 -9.78 4.06 4.74
CA ALA A 247 -9.77 4.77 6.00
C ALA A 247 -8.67 5.85 6.07
N GLY A 248 -7.51 5.57 5.46
CA GLY A 248 -6.38 6.49 5.43
C GLY A 248 -6.68 7.74 4.59
N THR A 249 -7.22 7.57 3.40
CA THR A 249 -7.66 8.67 2.52
C THR A 249 -8.73 9.52 3.20
N LYS A 250 -9.78 8.90 3.73
CA LYS A 250 -10.86 9.61 4.42
C LYS A 250 -10.35 10.38 5.63
N PHE A 251 -9.54 9.74 6.46
CA PHE A 251 -8.94 10.39 7.62
C PHE A 251 -8.07 11.58 7.22
N GLY A 252 -7.18 11.40 6.24
CA GLY A 252 -6.30 12.47 5.75
C GLY A 252 -7.07 13.68 5.25
N LEU A 253 -8.09 13.47 4.40
CA LEU A 253 -8.94 14.55 3.88
C LEU A 253 -9.77 15.24 4.97
N GLN A 254 -10.25 14.51 5.97
CA GLN A 254 -11.04 15.04 7.08
C GLN A 254 -10.24 15.77 8.16
N THR A 255 -8.93 15.55 8.21
CA THR A 255 -8.03 16.15 9.22
C THR A 255 -7.10 17.22 8.64
N ASN A 256 -7.44 17.78 7.47
CA ASN A 256 -6.63 18.76 6.75
C ASN A 256 -5.20 18.26 6.47
N GLY A 257 -5.05 16.97 6.17
CA GLY A 257 -3.81 16.41 5.67
C GLY A 257 -3.41 17.05 4.34
N ARG A 258 -2.15 16.91 3.95
CA ARG A 258 -1.65 17.43 2.68
C ARG A 258 -2.33 16.69 1.51
N ILE A 259 -3.24 17.39 0.80
CA ILE A 259 -4.09 16.82 -0.25
C ILE A 259 -3.26 16.10 -1.32
N GLU A 260 -2.20 16.73 -1.81
CA GLU A 260 -1.33 16.17 -2.85
C GLU A 260 -0.66 14.85 -2.41
N SER A 261 -0.24 14.77 -1.15
CA SER A 261 0.33 13.53 -0.59
C SER A 261 -0.71 12.43 -0.40
N ILE A 262 -1.98 12.78 -0.22
CA ILE A 262 -3.09 11.81 -0.09
C ILE A 262 -3.52 11.32 -1.47
N LEU A 263 -3.81 12.26 -2.39
CA LEU A 263 -4.35 11.96 -3.72
C LEU A 263 -3.29 11.51 -4.73
N MET A 264 -1.99 11.53 -4.36
CA MET A 264 -0.95 10.94 -5.20
C MET A 264 -1.20 9.44 -5.46
N SER A 265 -1.94 8.77 -4.57
CA SER A 265 -2.32 7.36 -4.69
C SER A 265 -3.26 7.06 -5.87
N LEU A 266 -3.89 8.07 -6.45
CA LEU A 266 -4.78 7.89 -7.59
C LEU A 266 -3.99 7.79 -8.90
N PRO A 267 -4.46 6.99 -9.88
CA PRO A 267 -3.86 6.92 -11.21
C PRO A 267 -4.00 8.24 -11.96
N GLN A 268 -3.17 8.44 -12.98
CA GLN A 268 -3.30 9.59 -13.89
C GLN A 268 -4.59 9.53 -14.71
N ASN A 269 -4.96 8.33 -15.17
CA ASN A 269 -6.17 8.07 -15.92
C ASN A 269 -6.94 6.89 -15.34
N ALA A 270 -8.28 6.99 -15.31
CA ALA A 270 -9.19 5.93 -14.93
C ALA A 270 -10.46 6.02 -15.78
N GLY A 271 -11.19 4.93 -15.93
CA GLY A 271 -12.39 4.87 -16.75
C GLY A 271 -13.57 4.21 -16.03
N TRP A 272 -14.78 4.68 -16.38
CA TRP A 272 -16.04 4.07 -15.94
C TRP A 272 -16.89 3.78 -17.18
N PHE A 273 -17.15 2.49 -17.41
CA PHE A 273 -17.97 2.00 -18.50
C PHE A 273 -19.32 1.57 -17.95
N TYR A 274 -20.42 2.05 -18.57
CA TYR A 274 -21.77 1.72 -18.12
C TYR A 274 -22.07 0.23 -18.34
N ASP A 275 -22.47 -0.48 -17.28
CA ASP A 275 -22.86 -1.91 -17.26
C ASP A 275 -21.88 -2.82 -18.01
N TYR A 276 -20.58 -2.57 -17.84
CA TYR A 276 -19.53 -3.39 -18.49
C TYR A 276 -19.62 -4.85 -18.05
N LYS A 277 -19.62 -5.74 -19.02
CA LYS A 277 -19.57 -7.19 -18.82
C LYS A 277 -18.46 -7.75 -19.71
N PRO A 278 -17.50 -8.50 -19.16
CA PRO A 278 -16.48 -9.14 -19.98
C PRO A 278 -17.08 -10.20 -20.90
N LYS A 279 -16.38 -10.51 -21.98
CA LYS A 279 -16.75 -11.63 -22.84
C LYS A 279 -16.58 -12.93 -22.09
N LYS A 280 -17.54 -13.86 -22.26
CA LYS A 280 -17.47 -15.19 -21.67
C LYS A 280 -16.19 -15.92 -22.08
N GLY A 281 -15.46 -16.45 -21.10
CA GLY A 281 -14.18 -17.14 -21.28
C GLY A 281 -13.02 -16.21 -21.62
N SER A 282 -13.16 -14.89 -21.41
CA SER A 282 -12.05 -13.95 -21.60
C SER A 282 -11.17 -13.85 -20.34
N PRO A 283 -9.91 -13.38 -20.48
CA PRO A 283 -9.04 -13.12 -19.35
C PRO A 283 -9.61 -12.09 -18.34
N GLU A 284 -10.45 -11.17 -18.80
CA GLU A 284 -11.18 -10.21 -17.98
C GLU A 284 -12.21 -10.91 -17.08
N GLU A 285 -12.97 -11.88 -17.63
CA GLU A 285 -13.92 -12.69 -16.85
C GLU A 285 -13.18 -13.55 -15.82
N GLU A 286 -12.11 -14.25 -16.22
CA GLU A 286 -11.26 -15.04 -15.33
C GLU A 286 -10.70 -14.17 -14.17
N THR A 287 -10.28 -12.94 -14.48
CA THR A 287 -9.82 -11.99 -13.48
C THR A 287 -10.93 -11.64 -12.50
N LEU A 288 -12.15 -11.33 -12.97
CA LEU A 288 -13.28 -11.01 -12.08
C LEU A 288 -13.67 -12.19 -11.19
N ASP A 289 -13.59 -13.41 -11.71
CA ASP A 289 -13.88 -14.63 -10.95
C ASP A 289 -12.93 -14.85 -9.76
N LEU A 290 -11.70 -14.33 -9.88
CA LEU A 290 -10.67 -14.41 -8.85
C LEU A 290 -10.62 -13.18 -7.93
N LEU A 291 -11.39 -12.12 -8.17
CA LEU A 291 -11.46 -10.95 -7.29
C LEU A 291 -12.42 -11.17 -6.12
N LYS A 292 -12.16 -12.21 -5.33
CA LYS A 292 -12.95 -12.64 -4.18
C LYS A 292 -12.08 -12.71 -2.92
N LYS A 293 -12.75 -12.59 -1.77
CA LYS A 293 -12.08 -12.82 -0.48
C LYS A 293 -11.76 -14.30 -0.28
N ASP A 294 -10.81 -14.55 0.60
CA ASP A 294 -10.48 -15.88 1.14
C ASP A 294 -9.94 -16.88 0.09
N ILE A 295 -9.43 -16.40 -1.05
CA ILE A 295 -8.71 -17.26 -2.00
C ILE A 295 -7.36 -17.66 -1.39
N ASP A 296 -7.09 -18.96 -1.38
CA ASP A 296 -5.79 -19.50 -0.99
C ASP A 296 -4.81 -19.47 -2.18
N TRP A 297 -4.15 -18.32 -2.34
CA TRP A 297 -3.19 -18.12 -3.43
C TRP A 297 -1.97 -19.05 -3.37
N LEU A 298 -1.65 -19.61 -2.19
CA LEU A 298 -0.51 -20.51 -2.05
C LEU A 298 -0.80 -21.91 -2.56
N SER A 299 -2.07 -22.28 -2.65
CA SER A 299 -2.52 -23.61 -3.10
C SER A 299 -2.94 -23.65 -4.58
N LEU A 300 -3.06 -22.49 -5.25
CA LEU A 300 -3.43 -22.37 -6.68
C LEU A 300 -2.30 -22.70 -7.64
#